data_961353a1f8a3f487d7bf53a588670d8a
#
_entry.id   961353a1f8a3f487d7bf53a588670d8a
#
_cell.length_a   1.000
_cell.length_b   1.000
_cell.length_c   1.000
_cell.angle_alpha   90.00
_cell.angle_beta   90.00
_cell.angle_gamma   90.00
#
_symmetry.space_group_name_H-M   'P 1'
#
loop_
_entity.id
_entity.type
_entity.pdbx_description
1 polymer ?
#
loop_
_entity_poly.entity_id
_entity_poly.type
_entity_poly.pdbx_seq_one_letter_code
_entity_poly.pdbx_strand_id
1 'polypeptide(L)'
;NKILLDAKKQIGLAHTNNEVDDIYNEVSQKMKTILPRVDTKAVARSVLNALAKQLIKTFENTADVTHEERNDAINHVKEQLSLVFNAIEKDRKDIQVAQDELFGLNELNSIFINITQKPTARKAISGMASQLNNSINNTPYATEEERQIALNKVKAIVDDANEKIREA
;
A
#
# COMPACT_ATOMS: atom_id res chain seq x y z
N ASN A 1 17.94 33.54 -17.37
CA ASN A 1 18.91 34.55 -17.83
C ASN A 1 18.93 34.80 -19.34
N LYS A 2 18.47 33.88 -20.17
CA LYS A 2 18.42 34.03 -21.64
C LYS A 2 17.50 35.22 -22.03
N ILE A 3 16.30 35.28 -21.48
CA ILE A 3 15.32 36.36 -21.74
C ILE A 3 15.92 37.74 -21.44
N LEU A 4 16.63 37.89 -20.33
CA LEU A 4 17.25 39.11 -19.93
C LEU A 4 18.40 39.56 -20.88
N LEU A 5 19.22 38.58 -21.32
CA LEU A 5 20.28 38.84 -22.28
C LEU A 5 19.74 39.24 -23.66
N ASP A 6 18.71 38.55 -24.13
CA ASP A 6 18.04 38.88 -25.40
C ASP A 6 17.38 40.27 -25.33
N ALA A 7 16.70 40.57 -24.23
CA ALA A 7 16.09 41.89 -24.01
C ALA A 7 17.13 43.03 -24.04
N LYS A 8 18.24 42.88 -23.34
CA LYS A 8 19.35 43.84 -23.34
C LYS A 8 19.91 44.09 -24.74
N LYS A 9 20.06 43.01 -25.53
CA LYS A 9 20.53 43.11 -26.91
C LYS A 9 19.54 43.83 -27.79
N GLN A 10 18.25 43.53 -27.68
CA GLN A 10 17.19 44.21 -28.45
C GLN A 10 17.09 45.70 -28.12
N ILE A 11 17.14 46.05 -26.82
CA ILE A 11 17.15 47.45 -26.38
C ILE A 11 18.37 48.19 -26.94
N GLY A 12 19.55 47.56 -26.97
CA GLY A 12 20.76 48.13 -27.55
C GLY A 12 20.69 48.38 -29.06
N LEU A 13 19.77 47.71 -29.76
CA LEU A 13 19.55 47.84 -31.21
C LEU A 13 18.35 48.76 -31.55
N ALA A 14 17.56 49.17 -30.54
CA ALA A 14 16.40 50.05 -30.74
C ALA A 14 16.82 51.47 -31.11
N HIS A 15 16.09 52.05 -32.04
CA HIS A 15 16.35 53.42 -32.56
C HIS A 15 15.34 54.48 -32.06
N THR A 16 14.20 54.05 -31.55
CA THR A 16 13.15 54.95 -31.08
C THR A 16 12.70 54.59 -29.67
N ASN A 17 12.12 55.59 -28.95
CA ASN A 17 11.56 55.35 -27.62
C ASN A 17 10.42 54.32 -27.65
N ASN A 18 9.58 54.35 -28.69
CA ASN A 18 8.50 53.39 -28.84
C ASN A 18 9.02 51.93 -28.97
N GLU A 19 10.11 51.72 -29.72
CA GLU A 19 10.73 50.39 -29.81
C GLU A 19 11.23 49.91 -28.45
N VAL A 20 11.80 50.77 -27.63
CA VAL A 20 12.24 50.46 -26.27
C VAL A 20 11.05 50.10 -25.39
N ASP A 21 9.96 50.87 -25.46
CA ASP A 21 8.73 50.61 -24.69
C ASP A 21 8.06 49.31 -25.11
N ASP A 22 8.01 49.00 -26.40
CA ASP A 22 7.47 47.75 -26.92
C ASP A 22 8.28 46.55 -26.42
N ILE A 23 9.61 46.61 -26.47
CA ILE A 23 10.50 45.57 -25.94
C ILE A 23 10.28 45.38 -24.44
N TYR A 24 10.20 46.47 -23.67
CA TYR A 24 9.93 46.44 -22.25
C TYR A 24 8.59 45.73 -21.93
N ASN A 25 7.55 46.11 -22.62
CA ASN A 25 6.22 45.56 -22.43
C ASN A 25 6.18 44.05 -22.76
N GLU A 26 6.76 43.65 -23.89
CA GLU A 26 6.85 42.25 -24.30
C GLU A 26 7.62 41.40 -23.27
N VAL A 27 8.80 41.88 -22.88
CA VAL A 27 9.66 41.15 -21.90
C VAL A 27 9.02 41.08 -20.53
N SER A 28 8.37 42.18 -20.09
CA SER A 28 7.60 42.22 -18.84
C SER A 28 6.50 41.13 -18.82
N GLN A 29 5.74 41.03 -19.91
CA GLN A 29 4.70 39.98 -20.02
C GLN A 29 5.30 38.55 -19.99
N LYS A 30 6.38 38.34 -20.72
CA LYS A 30 7.08 37.06 -20.71
C LYS A 30 7.59 36.68 -19.31
N MET A 31 8.18 37.63 -18.58
CA MET A 31 8.68 37.40 -17.22
C MET A 31 7.58 37.12 -16.21
N LYS A 32 6.41 37.77 -16.31
CA LYS A 32 5.27 37.52 -15.43
C LYS A 32 4.70 36.12 -15.53
N THR A 33 4.91 35.41 -16.65
CA THR A 33 4.43 34.06 -16.87
C THR A 33 5.41 32.98 -16.41
N ILE A 34 6.62 33.34 -15.98
CA ILE A 34 7.63 32.39 -15.50
C ILE A 34 7.33 32.05 -14.06
N LEU A 35 6.88 30.81 -13.86
CA LEU A 35 6.62 30.22 -12.54
C LEU A 35 7.46 28.95 -12.38
N PRO A 36 7.88 28.63 -11.14
CA PRO A 36 8.50 27.33 -10.86
C PRO A 36 7.55 26.18 -11.18
N ARG A 37 8.07 25.10 -11.72
CA ARG A 37 7.31 23.87 -11.82
C ARG A 37 7.21 23.24 -10.43
N VAL A 38 6.03 22.73 -10.08
CA VAL A 38 5.73 22.14 -8.76
C VAL A 38 5.23 20.70 -8.87
N ASP A 39 5.70 19.99 -9.91
CA ASP A 39 5.22 18.65 -10.26
C ASP A 39 6.05 17.50 -9.67
N THR A 40 7.32 17.68 -9.33
CA THR A 40 8.20 16.62 -8.83
C THR A 40 7.63 15.91 -7.60
N LYS A 41 7.27 16.63 -6.57
CA LYS A 41 6.67 16.06 -5.35
C LYS A 41 5.28 15.47 -5.62
N ALA A 42 4.50 16.10 -6.47
CA ALA A 42 3.17 15.61 -6.82
C ALA A 42 3.23 14.28 -7.57
N VAL A 43 4.19 14.11 -8.47
CA VAL A 43 4.42 12.85 -9.21
C VAL A 43 4.86 11.75 -8.23
N ALA A 44 5.83 12.01 -7.37
CA ALA A 44 6.30 11.06 -6.37
C ALA A 44 5.15 10.58 -5.45
N ARG A 45 4.32 11.51 -4.94
CA ARG A 45 3.15 11.17 -4.14
C ARG A 45 2.12 10.34 -4.92
N SER A 46 1.93 10.63 -6.20
CA SER A 46 1.00 9.88 -7.05
C SER A 46 1.43 8.43 -7.22
N VAL A 47 2.73 8.19 -7.44
CA VAL A 47 3.30 6.84 -7.55
C VAL A 47 3.13 6.06 -6.25
N LEU A 48 3.48 6.66 -5.12
CA LEU A 48 3.34 6.05 -3.79
C LEU A 48 1.87 5.76 -3.44
N ASN A 49 0.95 6.69 -3.74
CA ASN A 49 -0.48 6.47 -3.56
C ASN A 49 -1.02 5.31 -4.40
N ALA A 50 -0.56 5.18 -5.64
CA ALA A 50 -0.98 4.09 -6.51
C ALA A 50 -0.57 2.73 -5.94
N LEU A 51 0.68 2.60 -5.46
CA LEU A 51 1.15 1.39 -4.80
C LEU A 51 0.37 1.11 -3.51
N ALA A 52 0.17 2.11 -2.66
CA ALA A 52 -0.57 1.95 -1.41
C ALA A 52 -2.01 1.48 -1.66
N LYS A 53 -2.71 2.04 -2.64
CA LYS A 53 -4.06 1.61 -3.04
C LYS A 53 -4.08 0.17 -3.53
N GLN A 54 -3.07 -0.23 -4.31
CA GLN A 54 -2.93 -1.60 -4.81
C GLN A 54 -2.72 -2.59 -3.65
N LEU A 55 -1.84 -2.27 -2.69
CA LEU A 55 -1.60 -3.09 -1.50
C LEU A 55 -2.85 -3.22 -0.63
N ILE A 56 -3.54 -2.11 -0.35
CA ILE A 56 -4.77 -2.12 0.44
C ILE A 56 -5.83 -3.00 -0.24
N LYS A 57 -6.02 -2.84 -1.55
CA LYS A 57 -6.96 -3.68 -2.30
C LYS A 57 -6.59 -5.17 -2.25
N THR A 58 -5.30 -5.49 -2.32
CA THR A 58 -4.81 -6.86 -2.17
C THR A 58 -5.12 -7.40 -0.78
N PHE A 59 -4.88 -6.62 0.28
CA PHE A 59 -5.17 -7.04 1.65
C PHE A 59 -6.68 -7.17 1.93
N GLU A 60 -7.49 -6.29 1.36
CA GLU A 60 -8.96 -6.39 1.44
C GLU A 60 -9.49 -7.68 0.83
N ASN A 61 -8.85 -8.18 -0.22
CA ASN A 61 -9.23 -9.41 -0.93
C ASN A 61 -8.48 -10.67 -0.47
N THR A 62 -7.59 -10.56 0.51
CA THR A 62 -6.85 -11.71 1.03
C THR A 62 -7.80 -12.59 1.85
N ALA A 63 -7.87 -13.87 1.49
CA ALA A 63 -8.67 -14.86 2.21
C ALA A 63 -7.96 -15.34 3.48
N ASP A 64 -8.72 -15.93 4.37
CA ASP A 64 -8.20 -16.65 5.53
C ASP A 64 -7.55 -15.80 6.61
N VAL A 65 -7.86 -14.52 6.65
CA VAL A 65 -7.38 -13.56 7.64
C VAL A 65 -8.51 -13.07 8.53
N THR A 66 -8.19 -12.70 9.77
CA THR A 66 -9.11 -12.02 10.66
C THR A 66 -9.23 -10.53 10.30
N HIS A 67 -10.26 -9.87 10.84
CA HIS A 67 -10.40 -8.41 10.69
C HIS A 67 -9.21 -7.65 11.29
N GLU A 68 -8.70 -8.10 12.43
CA GLU A 68 -7.53 -7.50 13.09
C GLU A 68 -6.28 -7.64 12.21
N GLU A 69 -5.95 -8.84 11.75
CA GLU A 69 -4.79 -9.08 10.87
C GLU A 69 -4.84 -8.22 9.61
N ARG A 70 -6.03 -8.07 9.02
CA ARG A 70 -6.27 -7.23 7.85
C ARG A 70 -6.09 -5.75 8.16
N ASN A 71 -6.73 -5.28 9.23
CA ASN A 71 -6.66 -3.87 9.63
C ASN A 71 -5.24 -3.46 10.02
N ASP A 72 -4.49 -4.32 10.70
CA ASP A 72 -3.09 -4.07 11.05
C ASP A 72 -2.24 -3.85 9.81
N ALA A 73 -2.38 -4.70 8.79
CA ALA A 73 -1.65 -4.56 7.53
C ALA A 73 -2.05 -3.27 6.78
N ILE A 74 -3.33 -2.96 6.69
CA ILE A 74 -3.84 -1.75 6.01
C ILE A 74 -3.39 -0.50 6.76
N ASN A 75 -3.46 -0.48 8.09
CA ASN A 75 -2.99 0.63 8.89
C ASN A 75 -1.49 0.85 8.74
N HIS A 76 -0.71 -0.22 8.67
CA HIS A 76 0.73 -0.13 8.43
C HIS A 76 1.04 0.52 7.07
N VAL A 77 0.30 0.18 6.01
CA VAL A 77 0.42 0.87 4.70
C VAL A 77 0.14 2.36 4.83
N LYS A 78 -0.94 2.74 5.52
CA LYS A 78 -1.33 4.15 5.69
C LYS A 78 -0.30 4.94 6.51
N GLU A 79 0.23 4.35 7.56
CA GLU A 79 1.27 4.96 8.41
C GLU A 79 2.57 5.18 7.63
N GLN A 80 3.05 4.17 6.90
CA GLN A 80 4.25 4.30 6.08
C GLN A 80 4.08 5.33 4.97
N LEU A 81 2.93 5.36 4.31
CA LEU A 81 2.62 6.37 3.30
C LEU A 81 2.68 7.79 3.88
N SER A 82 2.10 8.00 5.05
CA SER A 82 2.12 9.29 5.76
C SER A 82 3.55 9.72 6.12
N LEU A 83 4.38 8.81 6.61
CA LEU A 83 5.78 9.08 6.95
C LEU A 83 6.58 9.52 5.73
N VAL A 84 6.44 8.81 4.61
CA VAL A 84 7.14 9.14 3.37
C VAL A 84 6.64 10.47 2.79
N PHE A 85 5.35 10.75 2.83
CA PHE A 85 4.81 12.04 2.39
C PHE A 85 5.36 13.20 3.21
N ASN A 86 5.47 13.04 4.52
CA ASN A 86 6.08 14.04 5.39
C ASN A 86 7.57 14.27 5.08
N ALA A 87 8.30 13.23 4.72
CA ALA A 87 9.69 13.35 4.28
C ALA A 87 9.79 14.12 2.96
N ILE A 88 9.02 13.73 1.94
CA ILE A 88 8.98 14.39 0.63
C ILE A 88 8.58 15.86 0.77
N GLU A 89 7.67 16.21 1.67
CA GLU A 89 7.26 17.60 1.89
C GLU A 89 8.43 18.50 2.32
N LYS A 90 9.35 17.94 3.10
CA LYS A 90 10.53 18.67 3.61
C LYS A 90 11.66 18.75 2.60
N ASP A 91 11.65 17.95 1.54
CA ASP A 91 12.70 17.90 0.53
C ASP A 91 12.78 19.20 -0.26
N ARG A 92 14.00 19.61 -0.57
CA ARG A 92 14.27 20.85 -1.32
C ARG A 92 14.96 20.61 -2.66
N LYS A 93 15.37 19.39 -2.94
CA LYS A 93 16.06 19.00 -4.16
C LYS A 93 15.37 17.78 -4.78
N ASP A 94 15.29 17.74 -6.09
CA ASP A 94 14.70 16.61 -6.82
C ASP A 94 15.34 15.27 -6.47
N ILE A 95 16.65 15.25 -6.21
CA ILE A 95 17.34 14.03 -5.82
C ILE A 95 16.87 13.51 -4.45
N GLN A 96 16.54 14.39 -3.51
CA GLN A 96 16.00 13.99 -2.21
C GLN A 96 14.61 13.39 -2.37
N VAL A 97 13.75 14.03 -3.17
CA VAL A 97 12.42 13.50 -3.49
C VAL A 97 12.50 12.11 -4.13
N ALA A 98 13.43 11.92 -5.07
CA ALA A 98 13.63 10.62 -5.72
C ALA A 98 14.13 9.55 -4.73
N GLN A 99 15.01 9.91 -3.80
CA GLN A 99 15.49 9.00 -2.76
C GLN A 99 14.39 8.61 -1.79
N ASP A 100 13.59 9.57 -1.33
CA ASP A 100 12.47 9.31 -0.42
C ASP A 100 11.33 8.55 -1.10
N GLU A 101 11.07 8.81 -2.38
CA GLU A 101 10.14 8.00 -3.19
C GLU A 101 10.60 6.53 -3.28
N LEU A 102 11.87 6.30 -3.61
CA LEU A 102 12.43 4.94 -3.69
C LEU A 102 12.38 4.23 -2.33
N PHE A 103 12.76 4.94 -1.26
CA PHE A 103 12.66 4.41 0.10
C PHE A 103 11.21 4.03 0.43
N GLY A 104 10.26 4.91 0.15
CA GLY A 104 8.84 4.67 0.38
C GLY A 104 8.30 3.48 -0.41
N LEU A 105 8.67 3.31 -1.67
CA LEU A 105 8.31 2.15 -2.48
C LEU A 105 8.83 0.84 -1.86
N ASN A 106 10.07 0.84 -1.40
CA ASN A 106 10.67 -0.33 -0.75
C ASN A 106 9.98 -0.67 0.57
N GLU A 107 9.71 0.32 1.41
CA GLU A 107 9.02 0.14 2.69
C GLU A 107 7.59 -0.38 2.48
N LEU A 108 6.82 0.20 1.56
CA LEU A 108 5.48 -0.26 1.23
C LEU A 108 5.49 -1.70 0.70
N ASN A 109 6.41 -2.05 -0.19
CA ASN A 109 6.54 -3.40 -0.74
C ASN A 109 6.98 -4.44 0.29
N SER A 110 7.53 -4.04 1.42
CA SER A 110 7.90 -4.92 2.53
C SER A 110 6.76 -5.25 3.49
N ILE A 111 5.60 -4.61 3.33
CA ILE A 111 4.45 -4.84 4.19
C ILE A 111 3.70 -6.08 3.73
N PHE A 112 3.55 -7.04 4.64
CA PHE A 112 2.83 -8.29 4.42
C PHE A 112 1.67 -8.40 5.42
N ILE A 113 0.60 -9.05 4.98
CA ILE A 113 -0.48 -9.44 5.87
C ILE A 113 -0.09 -10.75 6.58
N ASN A 114 -0.21 -10.78 7.90
CA ASN A 114 0.00 -11.98 8.69
C ASN A 114 -1.23 -12.87 8.63
N ILE A 115 -1.09 -14.08 8.08
CA ILE A 115 -2.15 -15.07 8.01
C ILE A 115 -1.84 -16.15 9.01
N THR A 116 -2.26 -16.00 10.26
CA THR A 116 -1.87 -16.90 11.36
C THR A 116 -3.04 -17.47 12.13
N GLN A 117 -4.04 -16.69 12.50
CA GLN A 117 -5.07 -17.09 13.44
C GLN A 117 -5.96 -18.22 12.92
N LYS A 118 -6.57 -18.04 11.76
CA LYS A 118 -7.46 -19.05 11.17
C LYS A 118 -6.74 -20.36 10.82
N PRO A 119 -5.57 -20.34 10.15
CA PRO A 119 -4.81 -21.56 9.87
C PRO A 119 -4.37 -22.29 11.14
N THR A 120 -3.94 -21.57 12.17
CA THR A 120 -3.50 -22.17 13.45
C THR A 120 -4.67 -22.84 14.16
N ALA A 121 -5.84 -22.20 14.20
CA ALA A 121 -7.04 -22.78 14.79
C ALA A 121 -7.47 -24.07 14.06
N ARG A 122 -7.50 -24.06 12.72
CA ARG A 122 -7.83 -25.26 11.92
C ARG A 122 -6.85 -26.39 12.15
N LYS A 123 -5.55 -26.09 12.21
CA LYS A 123 -4.52 -27.09 12.47
C LYS A 123 -4.70 -27.72 13.87
N ALA A 124 -4.99 -26.92 14.88
CA ALA A 124 -5.25 -27.41 16.23
C ALA A 124 -6.48 -28.31 16.28
N ILE A 125 -7.59 -27.91 15.66
CA ILE A 125 -8.82 -28.70 15.56
C ILE A 125 -8.58 -30.04 14.84
N SER A 126 -7.88 -29.99 13.71
CA SER A 126 -7.51 -31.18 12.93
C SER A 126 -6.65 -32.13 13.75
N GLY A 127 -5.69 -31.64 14.53
CA GLY A 127 -4.86 -32.45 15.44
C GLY A 127 -5.67 -33.10 16.54
N MET A 128 -6.59 -32.38 17.16
CA MET A 128 -7.50 -32.92 18.17
C MET A 128 -8.43 -34.01 17.59
N ALA A 129 -8.97 -33.76 16.39
CA ALA A 129 -9.82 -34.72 15.69
C ALA A 129 -9.07 -36.02 15.37
N SER A 130 -7.82 -35.93 14.94
CA SER A 130 -6.98 -37.11 14.67
C SER A 130 -6.72 -37.95 15.91
N GLN A 131 -6.41 -37.28 17.04
CA GLN A 131 -6.22 -37.99 18.33
C GLN A 131 -7.51 -38.68 18.77
N LEU A 132 -8.65 -38.00 18.67
CA LEU A 132 -9.94 -38.54 19.06
C LEU A 132 -10.35 -39.70 18.15
N ASN A 133 -10.11 -39.62 16.85
CA ASN A 133 -10.35 -40.70 15.89
C ASN A 133 -9.53 -41.96 16.24
N ASN A 134 -8.26 -41.80 16.58
CA ASN A 134 -7.42 -42.87 17.05
C ASN A 134 -7.96 -43.53 18.34
N SER A 135 -8.41 -42.69 19.29
CA SER A 135 -9.02 -43.23 20.54
C SER A 135 -10.30 -44.01 20.28
N ILE A 136 -11.15 -43.50 19.38
CA ILE A 136 -12.40 -44.19 18.98
C ILE A 136 -12.08 -45.54 18.33
N ASN A 137 -11.13 -45.56 17.39
CA ASN A 137 -10.73 -46.81 16.69
C ASN A 137 -10.12 -47.83 17.62
N ASN A 138 -9.47 -47.40 18.71
CA ASN A 138 -8.83 -48.28 19.71
C ASN A 138 -9.71 -48.56 20.95
N THR A 139 -10.96 -48.10 20.96
CA THR A 139 -11.87 -48.35 22.08
C THR A 139 -12.25 -49.86 22.14
N PRO A 140 -11.95 -50.56 23.26
CA PRO A 140 -12.28 -51.96 23.39
C PRO A 140 -13.80 -52.22 23.40
N TYR A 141 -14.22 -53.35 22.88
CA TYR A 141 -15.61 -53.82 22.89
C TYR A 141 -16.61 -52.96 22.09
N ALA A 142 -16.19 -51.91 21.39
CA ALA A 142 -17.06 -51.19 20.52
C ALA A 142 -17.31 -51.95 19.20
N THR A 143 -18.53 -51.91 18.73
CA THR A 143 -18.86 -52.45 17.40
C THR A 143 -18.42 -51.47 16.30
N GLU A 144 -18.36 -51.97 15.06
CA GLU A 144 -18.02 -51.12 13.91
C GLU A 144 -19.03 -49.97 13.73
N GLU A 145 -20.31 -50.26 13.91
CA GLU A 145 -21.39 -49.26 13.83
C GLU A 145 -21.26 -48.20 14.92
N GLU A 146 -20.93 -48.59 16.15
CA GLU A 146 -20.72 -47.67 17.27
C GLU A 146 -19.52 -46.76 17.01
N ARG A 147 -18.42 -47.29 16.47
CA ARG A 147 -17.24 -46.49 16.07
C ARG A 147 -17.59 -45.53 14.97
N GLN A 148 -18.33 -45.98 13.95
CA GLN A 148 -18.70 -45.12 12.82
C GLN A 148 -19.61 -43.95 13.25
N ILE A 149 -20.56 -44.18 14.16
CA ILE A 149 -21.39 -43.15 14.73
C ILE A 149 -20.52 -42.09 15.44
N ALA A 150 -19.56 -42.54 16.25
CA ALA A 150 -18.65 -41.62 16.96
C ALA A 150 -17.75 -40.82 16.00
N LEU A 151 -17.18 -41.48 14.98
CA LEU A 151 -16.35 -40.81 13.97
C LEU A 151 -17.16 -39.79 13.17
N ASN A 152 -18.41 -40.05 12.83
CA ASN A 152 -19.30 -39.14 12.13
C ASN A 152 -19.62 -37.91 12.99
N LYS A 153 -19.78 -38.05 14.31
CA LYS A 153 -19.96 -36.93 15.24
C LYS A 153 -18.73 -36.04 15.29
N VAL A 154 -17.52 -36.62 15.33
CA VAL A 154 -16.27 -35.84 15.27
C VAL A 154 -16.20 -35.04 13.98
N LYS A 155 -16.49 -35.68 12.84
CA LYS A 155 -16.49 -35.01 11.54
C LYS A 155 -17.46 -33.82 11.48
N ALA A 156 -18.67 -33.99 12.00
CA ALA A 156 -19.67 -32.92 12.04
C ALA A 156 -19.23 -31.74 12.89
N ILE A 157 -18.58 -32.00 14.03
CA ILE A 157 -18.02 -30.92 14.87
C ILE A 157 -16.88 -30.21 14.16
N VAL A 158 -15.98 -30.88 13.47
CA VAL A 158 -14.87 -30.30 12.73
C VAL A 158 -15.40 -29.45 11.57
N ASP A 159 -16.37 -29.94 10.83
CA ASP A 159 -16.98 -29.21 9.70
C ASP A 159 -17.65 -27.92 10.19
N ASP A 160 -18.43 -27.97 11.28
CA ASP A 160 -19.06 -26.80 11.89
C ASP A 160 -18.02 -25.78 12.40
N ALA A 161 -16.96 -26.24 13.06
CA ALA A 161 -15.89 -25.38 13.55
C ALA A 161 -15.15 -24.68 12.39
N ASN A 162 -14.85 -25.41 11.32
CA ASN A 162 -14.19 -24.83 10.14
C ASN A 162 -15.06 -23.78 9.43
N GLU A 163 -16.38 -23.99 9.40
CA GLU A 163 -17.32 -23.02 8.88
C GLU A 163 -17.31 -21.73 9.71
N LYS A 164 -17.39 -21.84 11.03
CA LYS A 164 -17.32 -20.70 11.94
C LYS A 164 -16.00 -19.94 11.85
N ILE A 165 -14.88 -20.66 11.72
CA ILE A 165 -13.57 -20.02 11.52
C ILE A 165 -13.53 -19.29 10.18
N ARG A 166 -14.11 -19.83 9.13
CA ARG A 166 -14.17 -19.18 7.82
C ARG A 166 -14.92 -17.86 7.90
N GLU A 167 -16.04 -17.83 8.60
CA GLU A 167 -16.90 -16.66 8.75
C GLU A 167 -16.34 -15.60 9.72
N ALA A 168 -15.51 -15.98 10.67
CA ALA A 168 -14.86 -15.06 11.57
C ALA A 168 -13.82 -14.18 10.82
#